data_b6787521287ff928878d56c4899058da
#
_entry.id   b6787521287ff928878d56c4899058da
#
_cell.length_a   1.000
_cell.length_b   1.000
_cell.length_c   1.000
_cell.angle_alpha   90.00
_cell.angle_beta   90.00
_cell.angle_gamma   90.00
#
_symmetry.space_group_name_H-M   'P 1'
#
loop_
_entity.id
_entity.type
_entity.pdbx_description
1 polymer ?
#
loop_
_entity_poly.entity_id
_entity_poly.type
_entity_poly.pdbx_seq_one_letter_code
_entity_poly.pdbx_strand_id
1 'polypeptide(L)'
;LEKEFERVNDIRDFNQRKVLKAFFDNKVAPEHFYTVSGYGHDDLGREVLDKVFAQVFCAEKALVRIHFASGTHTLACALFGNLKYGDKLLSVAGAPYDTMQEVIGTAGDEETKRSSLIGNGVLYDEVPLVNGMDVDFAKLEEMVDEKTTMVLIQRSKGYSTRKSLSMQTIGRICNIVKAKNPDCICFVDNCYGEFVDKQEPLEAGADLVAGSLIKNPGGGIVEAGGYIAGKELLVERSANRLTAPGIGSEGGAMFNQHRLIFQGLFMAPSIVSE
;
A
#
# COMPACT_ATOMS: atom_id res chain seq x y z
N LEU A 1 0.47 -31.42 -6.06
CA LEU A 1 -0.48 -30.48 -6.68
C LEU A 1 -1.76 -30.36 -5.85
N GLU A 2 -2.44 -31.48 -5.46
CA GLU A 2 -3.69 -31.46 -4.71
C GLU A 2 -3.60 -30.66 -3.39
N LYS A 3 -2.58 -30.89 -2.59
CA LYS A 3 -2.32 -30.13 -1.35
C LYS A 3 -2.09 -28.63 -1.57
N GLU A 4 -1.50 -28.25 -2.70
CA GLU A 4 -1.31 -26.84 -3.03
C GLU A 4 -2.64 -26.19 -3.44
N PHE A 5 -3.49 -26.89 -4.20
CA PHE A 5 -4.83 -26.39 -4.50
C PHE A 5 -5.70 -26.29 -3.23
N GLU A 6 -5.63 -27.26 -2.33
CA GLU A 6 -6.31 -27.17 -1.02
C GLU A 6 -5.87 -25.94 -0.23
N ARG A 7 -4.54 -25.68 -0.16
CA ARG A 7 -3.98 -24.50 0.51
C ARG A 7 -4.47 -23.20 -0.12
N VAL A 8 -4.44 -23.09 -1.44
CA VAL A 8 -4.89 -21.90 -2.16
C VAL A 8 -6.39 -21.68 -1.94
N ASN A 9 -7.20 -22.73 -2.01
CA ASN A 9 -8.64 -22.66 -1.75
C ASN A 9 -8.94 -22.22 -0.31
N ASP A 10 -8.19 -22.70 0.67
CA ASP A 10 -8.36 -22.28 2.07
C ASP A 10 -8.02 -20.80 2.28
N ILE A 11 -6.99 -20.28 1.60
CA ILE A 11 -6.64 -18.84 1.61
C ILE A 11 -7.76 -18.03 0.94
N ARG A 12 -8.22 -18.46 -0.24
CA ARG A 12 -9.34 -17.82 -0.95
C ARG A 12 -10.58 -17.72 -0.07
N ASP A 13 -11.00 -18.84 0.50
CA ASP A 13 -12.23 -18.91 1.28
C ASP A 13 -12.15 -18.07 2.56
N PHE A 14 -10.97 -18.04 3.19
CA PHE A 14 -10.71 -17.16 4.33
C PHE A 14 -10.84 -15.68 3.93
N ASN A 15 -10.17 -15.26 2.86
CA ASN A 15 -10.22 -13.87 2.40
C ASN A 15 -11.60 -13.49 1.87
N GLN A 16 -12.32 -14.40 1.21
CA GLN A 16 -13.70 -14.16 0.78
C GLN A 16 -14.62 -13.87 1.97
N ARG A 17 -14.50 -14.65 3.05
CA ARG A 17 -15.27 -14.39 4.29
C ARG A 17 -14.87 -13.06 4.93
N LYS A 18 -13.59 -12.71 4.92
CA LYS A 18 -13.09 -11.41 5.41
C LYS A 18 -13.72 -10.24 4.65
N VAL A 19 -13.75 -10.30 3.32
CA VAL A 19 -14.38 -9.28 2.47
C VAL A 19 -15.89 -9.21 2.71
N LEU A 20 -16.59 -10.36 2.69
CA LEU A 20 -18.03 -10.41 2.96
C LEU A 20 -18.39 -9.85 4.34
N LYS A 21 -17.58 -10.18 5.36
CA LYS A 21 -17.78 -9.62 6.70
C LYS A 21 -17.63 -8.11 6.70
N ALA A 22 -16.64 -7.55 6.02
CA ALA A 22 -16.45 -6.11 5.92
C ALA A 22 -17.63 -5.43 5.21
N PHE A 23 -18.19 -6.03 4.16
CA PHE A 23 -19.37 -5.52 3.49
C PHE A 23 -20.59 -5.52 4.42
N PHE A 24 -20.79 -6.60 5.16
CA PHE A 24 -21.90 -6.74 6.10
C PHE A 24 -21.80 -5.75 7.25
N ASP A 25 -20.64 -5.68 7.92
CA ASP A 25 -20.40 -4.81 9.07
C ASP A 25 -20.57 -3.33 8.72
N ASN A 26 -20.13 -2.92 7.53
CA ASN A 26 -20.26 -1.56 7.00
C ASN A 26 -21.59 -1.33 6.26
N LYS A 27 -22.52 -2.30 6.31
CA LYS A 27 -23.87 -2.19 5.74
C LYS A 27 -23.88 -1.74 4.29
N VAL A 28 -22.96 -2.30 3.46
CA VAL A 28 -22.91 -1.97 2.02
C VAL A 28 -24.28 -2.19 1.39
N ALA A 29 -24.83 -1.15 0.76
CA ALA A 29 -26.17 -1.11 0.24
C ALA A 29 -26.21 -0.36 -1.11
N PRO A 30 -27.29 -0.48 -1.91
CA PRO A 30 -27.35 0.10 -3.26
C PRO A 30 -27.07 1.61 -3.31
N GLU A 31 -27.42 2.38 -2.28
CA GLU A 31 -27.15 3.82 -2.17
C GLU A 31 -25.65 4.17 -2.23
N HIS A 32 -24.77 3.26 -1.79
CA HIS A 32 -23.32 3.43 -1.84
C HIS A 32 -22.72 3.29 -3.24
N PHE A 33 -23.53 2.86 -4.23
CA PHE A 33 -23.10 2.73 -5.62
C PHE A 33 -23.39 3.97 -6.47
N TYR A 34 -24.12 4.94 -5.92
CA TYR A 34 -24.40 6.20 -6.60
C TYR A 34 -23.26 7.20 -6.40
N THR A 35 -23.03 7.98 -7.44
CA THR A 35 -21.99 9.00 -7.41
C THR A 35 -22.54 10.34 -6.95
N VAL A 36 -21.66 11.12 -6.30
CA VAL A 36 -21.88 12.53 -6.01
C VAL A 36 -21.08 13.34 -7.03
N SER A 37 -21.66 14.42 -7.54
CA SER A 37 -21.04 15.31 -8.52
C SER A 37 -20.34 16.51 -7.86
N GLY A 38 -19.69 17.35 -8.67
CA GLY A 38 -19.02 18.56 -8.21
C GLY A 38 -17.77 18.27 -7.38
N TYR A 39 -17.66 18.89 -6.23
CA TYR A 39 -16.51 18.71 -5.33
C TYR A 39 -16.48 17.32 -4.65
N GLY A 40 -17.54 16.54 -4.75
CA GLY A 40 -17.63 15.21 -4.15
C GLY A 40 -17.65 15.23 -2.62
N HIS A 41 -18.14 16.29 -1.99
CA HIS A 41 -18.37 16.30 -0.55
C HIS A 41 -19.53 15.36 -0.19
N ASP A 42 -19.50 14.79 1.03
CA ASP A 42 -20.55 13.92 1.56
C ASP A 42 -20.87 12.69 0.66
N ASP A 43 -19.83 12.14 0.01
CA ASP A 43 -19.96 10.95 -0.82
C ASP A 43 -20.00 9.69 0.06
N LEU A 44 -21.23 9.24 0.38
CA LEU A 44 -21.48 8.06 1.23
C LEU A 44 -20.81 6.79 0.67
N GLY A 45 -20.80 6.62 -0.65
CA GLY A 45 -20.18 5.46 -1.29
C GLY A 45 -18.67 5.43 -1.07
N ARG A 46 -18.01 6.58 -1.22
CA ARG A 46 -16.58 6.74 -0.96
C ARG A 46 -16.22 6.49 0.51
N GLU A 47 -17.00 7.05 1.44
CA GLU A 47 -16.76 6.87 2.87
C GLU A 47 -16.93 5.41 3.30
N VAL A 48 -17.95 4.72 2.80
CA VAL A 48 -18.16 3.30 3.12
C VAL A 48 -17.08 2.44 2.45
N LEU A 49 -16.65 2.79 1.24
CA LEU A 49 -15.56 2.11 0.56
C LEU A 49 -14.25 2.19 1.35
N ASP A 50 -13.89 3.39 1.87
CA ASP A 50 -12.73 3.58 2.73
C ASP A 50 -12.83 2.72 4.00
N LYS A 51 -14.00 2.66 4.66
CA LYS A 51 -14.24 1.81 5.86
C LYS A 51 -14.11 0.32 5.56
N VAL A 52 -14.67 -0.13 4.43
CA VAL A 52 -14.55 -1.53 3.99
C VAL A 52 -13.10 -1.92 3.75
N PHE A 53 -12.34 -1.09 3.03
CA PHE A 53 -10.91 -1.34 2.81
C PHE A 53 -10.12 -1.31 4.13
N ALA A 54 -10.39 -0.34 5.02
CA ALA A 54 -9.76 -0.30 6.34
C ALA A 54 -9.98 -1.61 7.10
N GLN A 55 -11.19 -2.13 7.13
CA GLN A 55 -11.50 -3.38 7.80
C GLN A 55 -10.85 -4.60 7.13
N VAL A 56 -10.87 -4.68 5.79
CA VAL A 56 -10.26 -5.79 5.04
C VAL A 56 -8.75 -5.85 5.27
N PHE A 57 -8.08 -4.71 5.33
CA PHE A 57 -6.63 -4.62 5.55
C PHE A 57 -6.22 -4.45 7.01
N CYS A 58 -7.17 -4.51 7.96
CA CYS A 58 -6.92 -4.34 9.40
C CYS A 58 -6.26 -2.98 9.74
N ALA A 59 -6.68 -1.92 9.06
CA ALA A 59 -6.19 -0.56 9.19
C ALA A 59 -7.07 0.30 10.10
N GLU A 60 -6.50 1.34 10.71
CA GLU A 60 -7.27 2.40 11.39
C GLU A 60 -8.08 3.21 10.38
N LYS A 61 -7.50 3.47 9.20
CA LYS A 61 -8.10 4.23 8.10
C LYS A 61 -7.62 3.72 6.74
N ALA A 62 -8.44 3.92 5.72
CA ALA A 62 -8.03 3.74 4.33
C ALA A 62 -8.43 4.95 3.47
N LEU A 63 -7.75 5.12 2.36
CA LEU A 63 -7.99 6.10 1.31
C LEU A 63 -8.05 5.36 -0.01
N VAL A 64 -9.25 5.19 -0.57
CA VAL A 64 -9.49 4.45 -1.82
C VAL A 64 -9.94 5.42 -2.87
N ARG A 65 -9.10 5.71 -3.87
CA ARG A 65 -9.37 6.79 -4.84
C ARG A 65 -8.99 6.40 -6.27
N ILE A 66 -9.87 6.72 -7.18
CA ILE A 66 -9.60 6.62 -8.63
C ILE A 66 -8.61 7.70 -9.10
N HIS A 67 -8.43 8.75 -8.31
CA HIS A 67 -7.53 9.88 -8.60
C HIS A 67 -6.06 9.50 -8.54
N PHE A 68 -5.71 8.35 -7.97
CA PHE A 68 -4.38 7.78 -8.13
C PHE A 68 -4.20 7.31 -9.58
N ALA A 69 -3.41 8.02 -10.35
CA ALA A 69 -3.19 7.76 -11.77
C ALA A 69 -2.52 6.39 -12.04
N SER A 70 -1.82 5.84 -11.05
CA SER A 70 -1.13 4.55 -11.13
C SER A 70 -0.76 4.04 -9.73
N GLY A 71 -0.29 2.78 -9.64
CA GLY A 71 0.29 2.26 -8.41
C GLY A 71 1.51 3.07 -7.95
N THR A 72 2.39 3.46 -8.88
CA THR A 72 3.53 4.35 -8.57
C THR A 72 3.07 5.69 -8.00
N HIS A 73 2.01 6.30 -8.55
CA HIS A 73 1.45 7.54 -8.00
C HIS A 73 0.89 7.32 -6.58
N THR A 74 0.24 6.18 -6.32
CA THR A 74 -0.27 5.84 -4.99
C THR A 74 0.87 5.77 -3.96
N LEU A 75 1.95 5.06 -4.30
CA LEU A 75 3.14 4.95 -3.45
C LEU A 75 3.84 6.31 -3.28
N ALA A 76 3.94 7.10 -4.36
CA ALA A 76 4.51 8.44 -4.31
C ALA A 76 3.73 9.35 -3.35
N CYS A 77 2.37 9.32 -3.39
CA CYS A 77 1.55 10.08 -2.45
C CYS A 77 1.79 9.65 -0.99
N ALA A 78 1.96 8.35 -0.73
CA ALA A 78 2.29 7.85 0.61
C ALA A 78 3.67 8.33 1.07
N LEU A 79 4.68 8.27 0.20
CA LEU A 79 6.06 8.70 0.49
C LEU A 79 6.14 10.22 0.71
N PHE A 80 5.72 11.01 -0.27
CA PHE A 80 5.78 12.48 -0.19
C PHE A 80 4.84 13.08 0.87
N GLY A 81 3.77 12.37 1.23
CA GLY A 81 2.88 12.79 2.31
C GLY A 81 3.50 12.60 3.70
N ASN A 82 4.37 11.62 3.86
CA ASN A 82 4.92 11.23 5.16
C ASN A 82 6.42 11.49 5.32
N LEU A 83 7.10 11.97 4.28
CA LEU A 83 8.51 12.36 4.31
C LEU A 83 8.66 13.84 3.96
N LYS A 84 9.58 14.51 4.64
CA LYS A 84 9.94 15.92 4.45
C LYS A 84 11.44 16.08 4.31
N TYR A 85 11.89 17.30 4.02
CA TYR A 85 13.31 17.66 4.00
C TYR A 85 14.04 17.20 5.26
N GLY A 86 15.15 16.49 5.08
CA GLY A 86 16.00 15.97 6.14
C GLY A 86 15.60 14.59 6.70
N ASP A 87 14.41 14.07 6.35
CA ASP A 87 14.01 12.72 6.73
C ASP A 87 14.82 11.66 5.99
N LYS A 88 14.99 10.48 6.59
CA LYS A 88 15.71 9.35 5.99
C LYS A 88 14.75 8.24 5.62
N LEU A 89 14.76 7.86 4.33
CA LEU A 89 14.10 6.67 3.77
C LEU A 89 15.12 5.56 3.58
N LEU A 90 14.83 4.35 4.09
CA LEU A 90 15.66 3.17 3.90
C LEU A 90 14.87 2.09 3.16
N SER A 91 15.30 1.67 1.97
CA SER A 91 14.76 0.49 1.29
C SER A 91 15.36 -0.78 1.88
N VAL A 92 14.52 -1.75 2.29
CA VAL A 92 14.99 -2.90 3.10
C VAL A 92 15.17 -4.20 2.31
N ALA A 93 14.88 -4.21 1.03
CA ALA A 93 14.98 -5.39 0.17
C ALA A 93 15.71 -5.08 -1.15
N GLY A 94 16.81 -4.36 -1.06
CA GLY A 94 17.56 -3.82 -2.20
C GLY A 94 16.86 -2.62 -2.84
N ALA A 95 17.32 -2.22 -4.03
CA ALA A 95 16.68 -1.16 -4.80
C ALA A 95 15.23 -1.54 -5.15
N PRO A 96 14.27 -0.61 -5.02
CA PRO A 96 12.90 -0.85 -5.46
C PRO A 96 12.84 -0.92 -7.00
N TYR A 97 11.64 -1.24 -7.54
CA TYR A 97 11.46 -1.32 -8.99
C TYR A 97 11.71 0.03 -9.68
N ASP A 98 11.98 0.00 -10.99
CA ASP A 98 12.51 1.08 -11.81
C ASP A 98 11.81 2.44 -11.64
N THR A 99 10.50 2.51 -11.86
CA THR A 99 9.77 3.78 -11.73
C THR A 99 9.74 4.30 -10.28
N MET A 100 9.88 3.44 -9.28
CA MET A 100 10.04 3.88 -7.89
C MET A 100 11.43 4.45 -7.62
N GLN A 101 12.47 3.94 -8.29
CA GLN A 101 13.81 4.54 -8.25
C GLN A 101 13.80 5.98 -8.79
N GLU A 102 12.99 6.25 -9.81
CA GLU A 102 12.80 7.62 -10.31
C GLU A 102 12.05 8.51 -9.30
N VAL A 103 10.99 8.01 -8.65
CA VAL A 103 10.28 8.72 -7.57
C VAL A 103 11.22 9.05 -6.41
N ILE A 104 12.12 8.13 -6.06
CA ILE A 104 13.13 8.34 -5.02
C ILE A 104 14.23 9.30 -5.50
N GLY A 105 14.66 9.20 -6.76
CA GLY A 105 15.69 10.03 -7.37
C GLY A 105 17.05 9.34 -7.54
N THR A 106 17.09 8.01 -7.42
CA THR A 106 18.28 7.20 -7.69
C THR A 106 18.44 6.91 -9.18
N ALA A 107 17.37 7.08 -9.98
CA ALA A 107 17.35 6.96 -11.44
C ALA A 107 16.67 8.18 -12.06
N GLY A 108 16.63 8.24 -13.40
CA GLY A 108 16.03 9.32 -14.17
C GLY A 108 17.04 10.40 -14.59
N ASP A 109 16.57 11.34 -15.42
CA ASP A 109 17.32 12.52 -15.82
C ASP A 109 17.33 13.61 -14.73
N GLU A 110 18.00 14.72 -14.97
CA GLU A 110 18.14 15.81 -13.97
C GLU A 110 16.80 16.46 -13.58
N GLU A 111 15.84 16.58 -14.51
CA GLU A 111 14.52 17.15 -14.20
C GLU A 111 13.66 16.17 -13.38
N THR A 112 13.72 14.88 -13.68
CA THR A 112 13.10 13.83 -12.87
C THR A 112 13.66 13.82 -11.46
N LYS A 113 14.99 13.84 -11.32
CA LYS A 113 15.66 13.88 -10.02
C LYS A 113 15.31 15.14 -9.22
N ARG A 114 15.19 16.29 -9.87
CA ARG A 114 14.78 17.54 -9.21
C ARG A 114 13.40 17.43 -8.54
N SER A 115 12.48 16.66 -9.16
CA SER A 115 11.11 16.45 -8.66
C SER A 115 11.01 15.28 -7.67
N SER A 116 12.08 14.50 -7.47
CA SER A 116 12.13 13.29 -6.64
C SER A 116 12.18 13.58 -5.14
N LEU A 117 12.11 12.51 -4.31
CA LEU A 117 12.32 12.61 -2.85
C LEU A 117 13.71 13.19 -2.52
N ILE A 118 14.77 12.68 -3.16
CA ILE A 118 16.14 13.18 -2.98
C ILE A 118 16.23 14.64 -3.41
N GLY A 119 15.61 15.00 -4.53
CA GLY A 119 15.53 16.39 -5.00
C GLY A 119 14.82 17.33 -4.03
N ASN A 120 13.90 16.81 -3.23
CA ASN A 120 13.22 17.51 -2.14
C ASN A 120 13.96 17.40 -0.78
N GLY A 121 15.18 16.88 -0.77
CA GLY A 121 16.05 16.82 0.39
C GLY A 121 15.81 15.65 1.35
N VAL A 122 15.10 14.62 0.92
CA VAL A 122 15.00 13.34 1.65
C VAL A 122 16.32 12.57 1.46
N LEU A 123 16.85 12.04 2.55
CA LEU A 123 18.01 11.16 2.51
C LEU A 123 17.55 9.74 2.17
N TYR A 124 18.32 9.06 1.31
CA TYR A 124 17.99 7.70 0.90
C TYR A 124 19.18 6.76 1.06
N ASP A 125 18.87 5.55 1.50
CA ASP A 125 19.81 4.45 1.55
C ASP A 125 19.09 3.12 1.30
N GLU A 126 19.83 2.03 1.03
CA GLU A 126 19.24 0.72 0.80
C GLU A 126 20.06 -0.40 1.46
N VAL A 127 19.35 -1.38 2.01
CA VAL A 127 19.93 -2.61 2.55
C VAL A 127 20.20 -3.55 1.38
N PRO A 128 21.45 -3.92 1.09
CA PRO A 128 21.75 -4.86 0.02
C PRO A 128 21.17 -6.24 0.34
N LEU A 129 20.79 -6.97 -0.70
CA LEU A 129 20.33 -8.36 -0.54
C LEU A 129 21.54 -9.30 -0.36
N VAL A 130 21.39 -10.30 0.52
CA VAL A 130 22.35 -11.40 0.61
C VAL A 130 22.28 -12.22 -0.69
N ASN A 131 23.40 -12.33 -1.39
CA ASN A 131 23.54 -13.02 -2.68
C ASN A 131 22.49 -12.56 -3.73
N GLY A 132 21.98 -11.33 -3.62
CA GLY A 132 20.96 -10.78 -4.51
C GLY A 132 19.57 -11.41 -4.35
N MET A 133 19.32 -12.20 -3.31
CA MET A 133 18.12 -13.00 -3.16
C MET A 133 17.36 -12.75 -1.86
N ASP A 134 18.05 -12.70 -0.73
CA ASP A 134 17.44 -12.70 0.60
C ASP A 134 17.69 -11.37 1.32
N VAL A 135 16.78 -10.99 2.21
CA VAL A 135 16.93 -9.81 3.06
C VAL A 135 18.09 -10.00 4.04
N ASP A 136 19.02 -9.06 4.07
CA ASP A 136 20.10 -9.03 5.06
C ASP A 136 19.60 -8.41 6.37
N PHE A 137 19.11 -9.26 7.27
CA PHE A 137 18.59 -8.78 8.56
C PHE A 137 19.67 -8.21 9.48
N ALA A 138 20.90 -8.69 9.38
CA ALA A 138 22.02 -8.15 10.18
C ALA A 138 22.37 -6.74 9.69
N LYS A 139 22.43 -6.55 8.37
CA LYS A 139 22.68 -5.23 7.77
C LYS A 139 21.52 -4.27 8.00
N LEU A 140 20.26 -4.76 7.94
CA LEU A 140 19.09 -3.97 8.31
C LEU A 140 19.21 -3.43 9.75
N GLU A 141 19.55 -4.30 10.70
CA GLU A 141 19.71 -3.92 12.11
C GLU A 141 20.83 -2.90 12.33
N GLU A 142 21.92 -2.98 11.54
CA GLU A 142 23.02 -2.02 11.54
C GLU A 142 22.60 -0.65 10.96
N MET A 143 21.83 -0.63 9.86
CA MET A 143 21.52 0.57 9.08
C MET A 143 20.34 1.37 9.63
N VAL A 144 19.43 0.73 10.37
CA VAL A 144 18.32 1.43 11.05
C VAL A 144 18.86 2.15 12.30
N ASP A 145 18.62 3.44 12.36
CA ASP A 145 19.01 4.32 13.46
C ASP A 145 17.85 5.26 13.86
N GLU A 146 18.07 6.09 14.87
CA GLU A 146 17.10 7.08 15.38
C GLU A 146 16.70 8.13 14.33
N LYS A 147 17.49 8.31 13.26
CA LYS A 147 17.22 9.25 12.15
C LYS A 147 16.44 8.60 11.02
N THR A 148 16.28 7.28 11.02
CA THR A 148 15.52 6.57 10.00
C THR A 148 14.03 6.85 10.19
N THR A 149 13.47 7.71 9.35
CA THR A 149 12.07 8.13 9.45
C THR A 149 11.11 7.07 8.90
N MET A 150 11.49 6.41 7.80
CA MET A 150 10.67 5.39 7.15
C MET A 150 11.51 4.28 6.55
N VAL A 151 11.04 3.06 6.65
CA VAL A 151 11.53 1.94 5.84
C VAL A 151 10.52 1.61 4.74
N LEU A 152 11.02 1.39 3.52
CA LEU A 152 10.22 0.94 2.38
C LEU A 152 10.41 -0.57 2.19
N ILE A 153 9.33 -1.31 2.24
CA ILE A 153 9.28 -2.77 2.11
C ILE A 153 8.51 -3.11 0.82
N GLN A 154 9.20 -3.34 -0.27
CA GLN A 154 8.56 -3.83 -1.50
C GLN A 154 8.28 -5.32 -1.37
N ARG A 155 7.01 -5.71 -1.20
CA ARG A 155 6.58 -7.11 -1.01
C ARG A 155 6.83 -7.97 -2.24
N SER A 156 6.42 -7.50 -3.41
CA SER A 156 6.64 -8.21 -4.67
C SER A 156 8.12 -8.22 -5.05
N LYS A 157 8.53 -9.21 -5.86
CA LYS A 157 9.89 -9.25 -6.39
C LYS A 157 10.18 -8.16 -7.43
N GLY A 158 9.14 -7.51 -7.98
CA GLY A 158 9.29 -6.62 -9.12
C GLY A 158 9.90 -7.36 -10.31
N TYR A 159 10.87 -6.75 -10.95
CA TYR A 159 11.64 -7.36 -12.07
C TYR A 159 12.89 -8.12 -11.59
N SER A 160 13.14 -8.19 -10.27
CA SER A 160 14.30 -8.89 -9.71
C SER A 160 14.12 -10.40 -9.69
N THR A 161 15.21 -11.13 -9.45
CA THR A 161 15.21 -12.60 -9.32
C THR A 161 14.92 -13.08 -7.90
N ARG A 162 14.88 -12.17 -6.90
CA ARG A 162 14.56 -12.52 -5.52
C ARG A 162 13.14 -13.07 -5.37
N LYS A 163 12.86 -13.74 -4.28
CA LYS A 163 11.50 -14.16 -3.92
C LYS A 163 10.68 -12.96 -3.43
N SER A 164 9.35 -13.02 -3.61
CA SER A 164 8.42 -12.11 -2.92
C SER A 164 8.54 -12.31 -1.41
N LEU A 165 8.35 -11.25 -0.64
CA LEU A 165 8.47 -11.28 0.82
C LEU A 165 7.23 -11.93 1.44
N SER A 166 7.46 -12.94 2.29
CA SER A 166 6.40 -13.58 3.07
C SER A 166 5.95 -12.67 4.22
N MET A 167 4.75 -12.91 4.78
CA MET A 167 4.29 -12.21 5.99
C MET A 167 5.25 -12.38 7.16
N GLN A 168 5.86 -13.57 7.31
CA GLN A 168 6.88 -13.81 8.34
C GLN A 168 8.12 -12.92 8.13
N THR A 169 8.57 -12.75 6.89
CA THR A 169 9.71 -11.88 6.55
C THR A 169 9.38 -10.42 6.86
N ILE A 170 8.19 -9.94 6.44
CA ILE A 170 7.72 -8.58 6.71
C ILE A 170 7.63 -8.33 8.22
N GLY A 171 7.03 -9.25 8.98
CA GLY A 171 6.94 -9.15 10.43
C GLY A 171 8.31 -9.09 11.12
N ARG A 172 9.28 -9.89 10.64
CA ARG A 172 10.65 -9.83 11.15
C ARG A 172 11.33 -8.49 10.86
N ILE A 173 11.14 -7.93 9.65
CA ILE A 173 11.62 -6.58 9.30
C ILE A 173 11.02 -5.55 10.25
N CYS A 174 9.69 -5.52 10.39
CA CYS A 174 9.00 -4.57 11.26
C CYS A 174 9.48 -4.67 12.71
N ASN A 175 9.65 -5.88 13.25
CA ASN A 175 10.15 -6.10 14.61
C ASN A 175 11.57 -5.55 14.80
N ILE A 176 12.50 -5.79 13.87
CA ILE A 176 13.86 -5.24 13.93
C ILE A 176 13.81 -3.71 13.91
N VAL A 177 13.06 -3.12 12.98
CA VAL A 177 12.92 -1.67 12.83
C VAL A 177 12.35 -1.04 14.10
N LYS A 178 11.25 -1.58 14.62
CA LYS A 178 10.58 -1.06 15.82
C LYS A 178 11.40 -1.24 17.10
N ALA A 179 12.22 -2.27 17.18
CA ALA A 179 13.15 -2.46 18.31
C ALA A 179 14.26 -1.40 18.33
N LYS A 180 14.69 -0.92 17.16
CA LYS A 180 15.73 0.13 17.02
C LYS A 180 15.13 1.54 17.10
N ASN A 181 14.04 1.77 16.40
CA ASN A 181 13.35 3.05 16.34
C ASN A 181 11.83 2.82 16.33
N PRO A 182 11.14 2.92 17.48
CA PRO A 182 9.68 2.74 17.57
C PRO A 182 8.88 3.70 16.70
N ASP A 183 9.41 4.90 16.40
CA ASP A 183 8.76 5.95 15.62
C ASP A 183 8.98 5.79 14.11
N CYS A 184 9.93 4.95 13.69
CA CYS A 184 10.19 4.68 12.27
C CYS A 184 8.95 4.03 11.61
N ILE A 185 8.50 4.60 10.51
CA ILE A 185 7.33 4.12 9.76
C ILE A 185 7.72 2.88 8.93
N CYS A 186 7.05 1.76 9.16
CA CYS A 186 7.15 0.57 8.31
C CYS A 186 6.11 0.69 7.19
N PHE A 187 6.53 1.10 6.00
CA PHE A 187 5.68 1.26 4.82
C PHE A 187 5.86 0.09 3.84
N VAL A 188 4.77 -0.58 3.48
CA VAL A 188 4.77 -1.71 2.55
C VAL A 188 4.12 -1.35 1.22
N ASP A 189 4.86 -1.48 0.13
CA ASP A 189 4.29 -1.64 -1.21
C ASP A 189 3.71 -3.04 -1.31
N ASN A 190 2.37 -3.13 -1.23
CA ASN A 190 1.63 -4.39 -1.20
C ASN A 190 1.16 -4.84 -2.59
N CYS A 191 1.55 -4.14 -3.66
CA CYS A 191 1.17 -4.52 -5.03
C CYS A 191 1.47 -5.99 -5.31
N TYR A 192 0.47 -6.73 -5.84
CA TYR A 192 0.46 -8.18 -6.09
C TYR A 192 0.53 -9.05 -4.82
N GLY A 193 0.46 -8.44 -3.63
CA GLY A 193 0.49 -9.17 -2.37
C GLY A 193 -0.88 -9.36 -1.73
N GLU A 194 -1.85 -8.55 -2.11
CA GLU A 194 -3.17 -8.55 -1.51
C GLU A 194 -3.86 -9.90 -1.74
N PHE A 195 -4.42 -10.47 -0.69
CA PHE A 195 -5.14 -11.76 -0.68
C PHE A 195 -4.33 -13.02 -1.02
N VAL A 196 -2.99 -12.93 -1.18
CA VAL A 196 -2.14 -14.10 -1.43
C VAL A 196 -1.83 -14.88 -0.14
N ASP A 197 -2.10 -14.29 1.01
CA ASP A 197 -2.03 -14.90 2.34
C ASP A 197 -3.33 -14.60 3.12
N LYS A 198 -3.54 -15.28 4.26
CA LYS A 198 -4.64 -14.97 5.18
C LYS A 198 -4.43 -13.65 5.91
N GLN A 199 -3.18 -13.29 6.16
CA GLN A 199 -2.77 -12.05 6.82
C GLN A 199 -2.34 -11.00 5.80
N GLU A 200 -2.54 -9.74 6.15
CA GLU A 200 -2.05 -8.59 5.42
C GLU A 200 -0.90 -7.89 6.18
N PRO A 201 -0.07 -7.08 5.53
CA PRO A 201 1.13 -6.52 6.16
C PRO A 201 0.90 -5.72 7.45
N LEU A 202 -0.25 -5.05 7.61
CA LEU A 202 -0.58 -4.32 8.84
C LEU A 202 -0.71 -5.27 10.04
N GLU A 203 -1.23 -6.49 9.84
CA GLU A 203 -1.28 -7.52 10.88
C GLU A 203 0.10 -8.06 11.24
N ALA A 204 1.09 -7.90 10.35
CA ALA A 204 2.47 -8.28 10.57
C ALA A 204 3.34 -7.14 11.18
N GLY A 205 2.73 -6.00 11.50
CA GLY A 205 3.40 -4.88 12.16
C GLY A 205 3.78 -3.70 11.28
N ALA A 206 3.35 -3.67 10.02
CA ALA A 206 3.48 -2.47 9.19
C ALA A 206 2.60 -1.33 9.72
N ASP A 207 3.01 -0.09 9.47
CA ASP A 207 2.24 1.11 9.84
C ASP A 207 1.38 1.63 8.69
N LEU A 208 1.82 1.38 7.46
CA LEU A 208 1.18 1.88 6.25
C LEU A 208 1.37 0.86 5.12
N VAL A 209 0.33 0.66 4.33
CA VAL A 209 0.36 -0.13 3.09
C VAL A 209 -0.25 0.67 1.96
N ALA A 210 0.23 0.44 0.74
CA ALA A 210 -0.37 1.02 -0.45
C ALA A 210 -0.32 0.04 -1.62
N GLY A 211 -1.26 0.18 -2.54
CA GLY A 211 -1.34 -0.65 -3.72
C GLY A 211 -2.23 -0.06 -4.82
N SER A 212 -2.30 -0.77 -5.92
CA SER A 212 -3.05 -0.36 -7.10
C SER A 212 -4.36 -1.12 -7.22
N LEU A 213 -5.45 -0.40 -7.51
CA LEU A 213 -6.76 -1.02 -7.74
C LEU A 213 -6.85 -1.77 -9.09
N ILE A 214 -5.96 -1.51 -10.04
CA ILE A 214 -5.92 -2.29 -11.30
C ILE A 214 -5.25 -3.68 -11.14
N LYS A 215 -4.78 -3.98 -9.93
CA LYS A 215 -4.14 -5.25 -9.56
C LYS A 215 -5.09 -6.08 -8.70
N ASN A 216 -4.55 -6.86 -7.78
CA ASN A 216 -5.30 -7.81 -6.94
C ASN A 216 -6.61 -7.25 -6.36
N PRO A 217 -6.64 -6.10 -5.64
CA PRO A 217 -7.86 -5.68 -4.94
C PRO A 217 -8.98 -5.21 -5.89
N GLY A 218 -8.66 -4.95 -7.14
CA GLY A 218 -9.66 -4.61 -8.17
C GLY A 218 -10.29 -5.79 -8.88
N GLY A 219 -9.91 -7.04 -8.54
CA GLY A 219 -10.53 -8.25 -9.06
C GLY A 219 -10.57 -8.36 -10.58
N GLY A 220 -9.59 -7.77 -11.27
CA GLY A 220 -9.48 -7.78 -12.73
C GLY A 220 -10.48 -6.89 -13.48
N ILE A 221 -11.31 -6.10 -12.80
CA ILE A 221 -12.35 -5.27 -13.43
C ILE A 221 -12.20 -3.78 -13.16
N VAL A 222 -11.45 -3.37 -12.15
CA VAL A 222 -11.24 -1.95 -11.84
C VAL A 222 -10.20 -1.37 -12.78
N GLU A 223 -10.55 -0.26 -13.44
CA GLU A 223 -9.77 0.32 -14.54
C GLU A 223 -8.71 1.34 -14.10
N ALA A 224 -8.85 1.92 -12.90
CA ALA A 224 -7.96 2.97 -12.41
C ALA A 224 -7.95 3.03 -10.88
N GLY A 225 -6.97 3.75 -10.34
CA GLY A 225 -6.94 4.10 -8.93
C GLY A 225 -5.97 3.27 -8.09
N GLY A 226 -6.00 3.59 -6.81
CA GLY A 226 -5.17 2.96 -5.80
C GLY A 226 -5.80 3.06 -4.42
N TYR A 227 -5.14 2.41 -3.47
CA TYR A 227 -5.51 2.50 -2.06
C TYR A 227 -4.27 2.72 -1.19
N ILE A 228 -4.47 3.44 -0.10
CA ILE A 228 -3.51 3.58 1.00
C ILE A 228 -4.27 3.23 2.28
N ALA A 229 -3.71 2.36 3.13
CA ALA A 229 -4.36 1.95 4.37
C ALA A 229 -3.32 1.81 5.50
N GLY A 230 -3.70 2.12 6.74
CA GLY A 230 -2.79 2.04 7.87
C GLY A 230 -3.21 2.95 9.02
N LYS A 231 -2.22 3.48 9.74
CA LYS A 231 -2.45 4.46 10.81
C LYS A 231 -3.13 5.71 10.26
N GLU A 232 -4.15 6.18 10.94
CA GLU A 232 -5.01 7.30 10.49
C GLU A 232 -4.19 8.53 10.11
N LEU A 233 -3.26 8.96 10.96
CA LEU A 233 -2.40 10.13 10.69
C LEU A 233 -1.60 10.00 9.38
N LEU A 234 -1.08 8.80 9.08
CA LEU A 234 -0.28 8.56 7.89
C LEU A 234 -1.13 8.56 6.62
N VAL A 235 -2.34 8.02 6.72
CA VAL A 235 -3.33 8.04 5.62
C VAL A 235 -3.79 9.47 5.34
N GLU A 236 -4.07 10.27 6.36
CA GLU A 236 -4.46 11.68 6.20
C GLU A 236 -3.36 12.54 5.55
N ARG A 237 -2.10 12.34 5.94
CA ARG A 237 -0.97 13.01 5.28
C ARG A 237 -0.88 12.64 3.80
N SER A 238 -1.12 11.38 3.48
CA SER A 238 -1.15 10.90 2.09
C SER A 238 -2.33 11.47 1.31
N ALA A 239 -3.51 11.63 1.93
CA ALA A 239 -4.68 12.27 1.34
C ALA A 239 -4.43 13.75 1.04
N ASN A 240 -3.79 14.48 1.97
CA ASN A 240 -3.36 15.87 1.74
C ASN A 240 -2.37 15.99 0.58
N ARG A 241 -1.55 14.97 0.34
CA ARG A 241 -0.63 14.94 -0.81
C ARG A 241 -1.35 14.65 -2.13
N LEU A 242 -2.37 13.77 -2.10
CA LEU A 242 -3.17 13.45 -3.29
C LEU A 242 -4.02 14.64 -3.75
N THR A 243 -4.63 15.34 -2.82
CA THR A 243 -5.55 16.46 -3.07
C THR A 243 -4.84 17.78 -2.78
N ALA A 244 -5.08 18.34 -1.61
CA ALA A 244 -4.36 19.50 -1.08
C ALA A 244 -4.50 19.53 0.46
N PRO A 245 -3.57 20.18 1.18
CA PRO A 245 -3.76 20.46 2.59
C PRO A 245 -5.08 21.18 2.86
N GLY A 246 -5.89 20.66 3.78
CA GLY A 246 -7.20 21.18 4.11
C GLY A 246 -8.37 20.58 3.30
N ILE A 247 -8.10 19.85 2.21
CA ILE A 247 -9.09 19.02 1.50
C ILE A 247 -8.99 17.56 1.99
N GLY A 248 -7.78 17.02 2.00
CA GLY A 248 -7.54 15.66 2.51
C GLY A 248 -8.41 14.61 1.82
N SER A 249 -9.07 13.77 2.62
CA SER A 249 -9.95 12.70 2.16
C SER A 249 -11.38 13.15 1.81
N GLU A 250 -11.75 14.41 2.07
CA GLU A 250 -13.13 14.92 1.97
C GLU A 250 -13.58 15.29 0.54
N GLY A 251 -12.65 15.39 -0.41
CA GLY A 251 -12.95 15.85 -1.76
C GLY A 251 -12.70 14.82 -2.86
N GLY A 252 -13.22 15.11 -4.04
CA GLY A 252 -12.99 14.34 -5.26
C GLY A 252 -14.16 13.44 -5.66
N ALA A 253 -14.80 13.76 -6.78
CA ALA A 253 -15.89 12.95 -7.34
C ALA A 253 -15.35 11.62 -7.88
N MET A 254 -16.03 10.51 -7.62
CA MET A 254 -15.60 9.15 -7.96
C MET A 254 -16.05 8.64 -9.35
N PHE A 255 -16.69 9.49 -10.14
CA PHE A 255 -17.07 9.24 -11.55
C PHE A 255 -17.75 7.87 -11.79
N ASN A 256 -18.73 7.51 -10.95
CA ASN A 256 -19.47 6.24 -11.00
C ASN A 256 -18.62 4.97 -10.77
N GLN A 257 -17.41 5.10 -10.24
CA GLN A 257 -16.51 3.95 -10.05
C GLN A 257 -16.77 3.17 -8.74
N HIS A 258 -17.58 3.67 -7.82
CA HIS A 258 -17.88 3.00 -6.54
C HIS A 258 -18.29 1.54 -6.75
N ARG A 259 -19.33 1.31 -7.58
CA ARG A 259 -19.84 -0.03 -7.83
C ARG A 259 -18.76 -0.97 -8.36
N LEU A 260 -17.94 -0.47 -9.28
CA LEU A 260 -16.89 -1.28 -9.91
C LEU A 260 -15.82 -1.67 -8.88
N ILE A 261 -15.45 -0.76 -7.99
CA ILE A 261 -14.45 -1.02 -6.93
C ILE A 261 -15.02 -2.01 -5.89
N PHE A 262 -16.28 -1.86 -5.46
CA PHE A 262 -16.92 -2.83 -4.57
C PHE A 262 -17.01 -4.22 -5.20
N GLN A 263 -17.41 -4.31 -6.47
CA GLN A 263 -17.47 -5.59 -7.20
C GLN A 263 -16.07 -6.19 -7.36
N GLY A 264 -15.08 -5.38 -7.70
CA GLY A 264 -13.69 -5.81 -7.82
C GLY A 264 -13.16 -6.39 -6.52
N LEU A 265 -13.36 -5.68 -5.40
CA LEU A 265 -12.96 -6.16 -4.08
C LEU A 265 -13.67 -7.47 -3.70
N PHE A 266 -14.98 -7.58 -4.00
CA PHE A 266 -15.73 -8.82 -3.79
C PHE A 266 -15.15 -10.00 -4.57
N MET A 267 -14.74 -9.79 -5.82
CA MET A 267 -14.18 -10.83 -6.68
C MET A 267 -12.70 -11.13 -6.40
N ALA A 268 -11.98 -10.19 -5.80
CA ALA A 268 -10.53 -10.23 -5.65
C ALA A 268 -9.98 -11.52 -5.05
N PRO A 269 -10.52 -12.08 -3.94
CA PRO A 269 -10.00 -13.34 -3.39
C PRO A 269 -10.08 -14.52 -4.37
N SER A 270 -11.14 -14.61 -5.17
CA SER A 270 -11.29 -15.66 -6.19
C SER A 270 -10.35 -15.46 -7.36
N ILE A 271 -10.23 -14.22 -7.86
CA ILE A 271 -9.34 -13.90 -8.99
C ILE A 271 -7.86 -14.10 -8.62
N VAL A 272 -7.47 -13.78 -7.39
CA VAL A 272 -6.10 -13.95 -6.93
C VAL A 272 -5.74 -15.44 -6.74
N SER A 273 -6.72 -16.30 -6.48
CA SER A 273 -6.49 -17.74 -6.31
C SER A 273 -6.33 -18.52 -7.63
N GLU A 274 -6.74 -17.98 -8.76
CA GLU A 274 -6.57 -18.57 -10.09
C GLU A 274 -5.17 -18.37 -10.67
#